data_7a7b1fa98fe253e405b5e3933dc3fb97
#
_entry.id   7a7b1fa98fe253e405b5e3933dc3fb97
#
_cell.length_a   1.000
_cell.length_b   1.000
_cell.length_c   1.000
_cell.angle_alpha   90.00
_cell.angle_beta   90.00
_cell.angle_gamma   90.00
#
_symmetry.space_group_name_H-M   'P 1'
#
loop_
_entity.id
_entity.type
_entity.pdbx_description
1 polymer ?
#
loop_
_entity_poly.entity_id
_entity_poly.type
_entity_poly.pdbx_seq_one_letter_code
_entity_poly.pdbx_strand_id
1 'polypeptide(L)'
;VLLFCDEAQRYNENEYEWLRDVHDVLDRQQIKLFTFLVGQEELLAQKTALQVAGKTQIVARLMVDELAFYGIRNAQDVATCLNGYDQTAYPEGTPWSFTRFYVPEAFDAGYRLVSDARQLWQTFEAAHHKASLSGSLEIPMESFARAVEIVLKESEIMDAPGYCPEPALWTHAVHHCGYIQSRHATGRVLATA
;
A
#
# COMPACT_ATOMS: atom_id res chain seq x y z
N VAL A 1 19.51 15.35 -1.23
CA VAL A 1 19.07 14.38 -2.27
C VAL A 1 18.40 13.21 -1.54
N LEU A 2 17.30 12.67 -2.12
CA LEU A 2 16.65 11.44 -1.63
C LEU A 2 16.89 10.35 -2.68
N LEU A 3 17.27 9.16 -2.22
CA LEU A 3 17.42 7.95 -3.02
C LEU A 3 16.52 6.85 -2.46
N PHE A 4 15.65 6.31 -3.30
CA PHE A 4 14.82 5.17 -2.97
C PHE A 4 15.36 3.94 -3.69
N CYS A 5 15.74 2.93 -2.92
CA CYS A 5 16.24 1.64 -3.41
C CYS A 5 15.15 0.61 -3.20
N ASP A 6 14.39 0.32 -4.25
CA ASP A 6 13.34 -0.70 -4.19
C ASP A 6 13.92 -2.11 -4.30
N GLU A 7 13.21 -3.11 -3.76
CA GLU A 7 13.64 -4.51 -3.70
C GLU A 7 15.04 -4.69 -3.06
N ALA A 8 15.37 -3.86 -2.07
CA ALA A 8 16.70 -3.81 -1.48
C ALA A 8 17.15 -5.14 -0.83
N GLN A 9 16.21 -6.06 -0.50
CA GLN A 9 16.54 -7.41 -0.06
C GLN A 9 17.27 -8.24 -1.12
N ARG A 10 17.31 -7.80 -2.39
CA ARG A 10 18.06 -8.44 -3.46
C ARG A 10 19.53 -8.00 -3.54
N TYR A 11 19.88 -6.93 -2.81
CA TYR A 11 21.24 -6.41 -2.83
C TYR A 11 22.20 -7.39 -2.15
N ASN A 12 23.37 -7.56 -2.78
CA ASN A 12 24.49 -8.25 -2.17
C ASN A 12 25.41 -7.27 -1.42
N GLU A 13 26.40 -7.79 -0.72
CA GLU A 13 27.34 -6.99 0.07
C GLU A 13 28.07 -5.92 -0.77
N ASN A 14 28.47 -6.24 -2.00
CA ASN A 14 29.19 -5.29 -2.84
C ASN A 14 28.31 -4.09 -3.23
N GLU A 15 27.02 -4.32 -3.46
CA GLU A 15 26.07 -3.26 -3.81
C GLU A 15 25.86 -2.30 -2.64
N TYR A 16 25.82 -2.81 -1.41
CA TYR A 16 25.82 -1.96 -0.22
C TYR A 16 27.13 -1.18 -0.04
N GLU A 17 28.28 -1.79 -0.35
CA GLU A 17 29.56 -1.09 -0.31
C GLU A 17 29.63 0.02 -1.37
N TRP A 18 29.15 -0.22 -2.60
CA TRP A 18 29.06 0.84 -3.61
C TRP A 18 28.13 1.97 -3.20
N LEU A 19 26.99 1.66 -2.61
CA LEU A 19 26.07 2.68 -2.11
C LEU A 19 26.72 3.52 -1.02
N ARG A 20 27.48 2.92 -0.13
CA ARG A 20 28.27 3.61 0.88
C ARG A 20 29.32 4.54 0.23
N ASP A 21 30.01 4.05 -0.80
CA ASP A 21 31.03 4.86 -1.51
C ASP A 21 30.37 6.09 -2.20
N VAL A 22 29.17 5.94 -2.74
CA VAL A 22 28.40 7.07 -3.28
C VAL A 22 28.09 8.10 -2.19
N HIS A 23 27.66 7.65 -1.01
CA HIS A 23 27.46 8.53 0.15
C HIS A 23 28.74 9.28 0.52
N ASP A 24 29.90 8.61 0.54
CA ASP A 24 31.18 9.21 0.89
C ASP A 24 31.63 10.23 -0.14
N VAL A 25 31.39 10.00 -1.44
CA VAL A 25 31.71 10.95 -2.50
C VAL A 25 30.84 12.20 -2.38
N LEU A 26 29.53 12.05 -2.18
CA LEU A 26 28.62 13.16 -2.07
C LEU A 26 28.84 13.97 -0.80
N ASP A 27 29.13 13.32 0.32
CA ASP A 27 29.40 14.00 1.58
C ASP A 27 30.66 14.88 1.52
N ARG A 28 31.72 14.42 0.82
CA ARG A 28 32.92 15.23 0.51
C ARG A 28 32.60 16.47 -0.32
N GLN A 29 31.53 16.40 -1.15
CA GLN A 29 31.02 17.53 -1.92
C GLN A 29 29.98 18.36 -1.14
N GLN A 30 29.80 18.09 0.16
CA GLN A 30 28.81 18.74 1.02
C GLN A 30 27.35 18.51 0.56
N ILE A 31 27.10 17.46 -0.20
CA ILE A 31 25.77 17.05 -0.65
C ILE A 31 25.25 15.96 0.29
N LYS A 32 24.17 16.25 1.01
CA LYS A 32 23.52 15.25 1.88
C LYS A 32 22.63 14.31 1.06
N LEU A 33 22.95 13.02 1.13
CA LEU A 33 22.15 11.93 0.56
C LEU A 33 21.42 11.20 1.69
N PHE A 34 20.10 11.05 1.54
CA PHE A 34 19.27 10.19 2.37
C PHE A 34 18.82 9.01 1.54
N THR A 35 19.10 7.80 2.01
CA THR A 35 18.73 6.56 1.31
C THR A 35 17.62 5.86 2.05
N PHE A 36 16.58 5.49 1.34
CA PHE A 36 15.49 4.66 1.79
C PHE A 36 15.61 3.29 1.11
N LEU A 37 15.94 2.28 1.90
CA LEU A 37 15.94 0.88 1.46
C LEU A 37 14.51 0.37 1.64
N VAL A 38 13.84 0.09 0.53
CA VAL A 38 12.49 -0.49 0.52
C VAL A 38 12.62 -1.95 0.15
N GLY A 39 11.98 -2.84 0.91
CA GLY A 39 12.11 -4.27 0.68
C GLY A 39 11.18 -5.08 1.57
N GLN A 40 11.22 -6.38 1.38
CA GLN A 40 10.44 -7.36 2.15
C GLN A 40 11.14 -7.67 3.48
N GLU A 41 10.54 -8.52 4.32
CA GLU A 41 11.06 -8.88 5.66
C GLU A 41 12.48 -9.47 5.61
N GLU A 42 12.86 -10.06 4.48
CA GLU A 42 14.21 -10.57 4.24
C GLU A 42 15.29 -9.50 4.37
N LEU A 43 14.94 -8.23 4.21
CA LEU A 43 15.87 -7.10 4.44
C LEU A 43 16.37 -7.05 5.88
N LEU A 44 15.52 -7.43 6.85
CA LEU A 44 15.91 -7.54 8.26
C LEU A 44 16.91 -8.69 8.50
N ALA A 45 16.71 -9.81 7.81
CA ALA A 45 17.65 -10.92 7.86
C ALA A 45 19.01 -10.52 7.26
N GLN A 46 19.04 -9.75 6.19
CA GLN A 46 20.28 -9.20 5.62
C GLN A 46 21.00 -8.27 6.59
N LYS A 47 20.27 -7.36 7.27
CA LYS A 47 20.84 -6.51 8.32
C LYS A 47 21.57 -7.35 9.39
N THR A 48 20.89 -8.41 9.85
CA THR A 48 21.47 -9.34 10.83
C THR A 48 22.72 -10.03 10.29
N ALA A 49 22.66 -10.52 9.04
CA ALA A 49 23.80 -11.18 8.40
C ALA A 49 25.01 -10.23 8.26
N LEU A 50 24.78 -8.97 7.85
CA LEU A 50 25.84 -7.95 7.76
C LEU A 50 26.43 -7.64 9.15
N GLN A 51 25.63 -7.61 10.20
CA GLN A 51 26.11 -7.41 11.58
C GLN A 51 27.02 -8.56 12.02
N VAL A 52 26.61 -9.82 11.77
CA VAL A 52 27.38 -11.02 12.09
C VAL A 52 28.67 -11.08 11.27
N ALA A 53 28.64 -10.64 10.02
CA ALA A 53 29.83 -10.54 9.16
C ALA A 53 30.77 -9.37 9.54
N GLY A 54 30.46 -8.60 10.59
CA GLY A 54 31.27 -7.46 11.03
C GLY A 54 31.16 -6.21 10.15
N LYS A 55 30.18 -6.15 9.24
CA LYS A 55 29.95 -5.02 8.34
C LYS A 55 29.14 -3.89 9.01
N THR A 56 29.54 -3.55 10.24
CA THR A 56 28.84 -2.58 11.08
C THR A 56 28.73 -1.20 10.45
N GLN A 57 29.69 -0.82 9.59
CA GLN A 57 29.68 0.48 8.90
C GLN A 57 28.54 0.61 7.90
N ILE A 58 28.20 -0.48 7.17
CA ILE A 58 27.07 -0.52 6.23
C ILE A 58 25.77 -0.34 7.05
N VAL A 59 25.61 -1.15 8.10
CA VAL A 59 24.41 -1.12 8.94
C VAL A 59 24.23 0.26 9.60
N ALA A 60 25.29 0.82 10.17
CA ALA A 60 25.24 2.12 10.84
C ALA A 60 24.91 3.30 9.89
N ARG A 61 25.17 3.15 8.60
CA ARG A 61 24.92 4.22 7.62
C ARG A 61 23.61 4.05 6.87
N LEU A 62 23.26 2.81 6.48
CA LEU A 62 22.18 2.54 5.54
C LEU A 62 20.96 1.88 6.21
N MET A 63 21.10 1.29 7.40
CA MET A 63 20.05 0.51 8.07
C MET A 63 19.82 0.92 9.52
N VAL A 64 19.88 2.24 9.79
CA VAL A 64 19.77 2.79 11.15
C VAL A 64 18.35 2.61 11.69
N ASP A 65 17.38 3.11 10.94
CA ASP A 65 15.98 3.10 11.34
C ASP A 65 15.20 2.07 10.50
N GLU A 66 14.28 1.39 11.16
CA GLU A 66 13.39 0.42 10.54
C GLU A 66 11.96 0.92 10.67
N LEU A 67 11.30 1.08 9.53
CA LEU A 67 9.91 1.49 9.46
C LEU A 67 9.10 0.37 8.77
N ALA A 68 8.21 -0.26 9.52
CA ALA A 68 7.31 -1.23 8.93
C ALA A 68 6.25 -0.50 8.09
N PHE A 69 6.11 -0.94 6.83
CA PHE A 69 5.06 -0.46 5.94
C PHE A 69 3.88 -1.41 6.00
N TYR A 70 2.81 -0.93 6.61
CA TYR A 70 1.61 -1.75 6.82
C TYR A 70 0.58 -1.51 5.73
N GLY A 71 -0.26 -2.53 5.51
CA GLY A 71 -1.52 -2.36 4.81
C GLY A 71 -2.56 -1.59 5.64
N ILE A 72 -3.80 -1.62 5.18
CA ILE A 72 -4.93 -0.97 5.87
C ILE A 72 -5.38 -1.85 7.04
N ARG A 73 -5.43 -1.28 8.25
CA ARG A 73 -5.68 -2.03 9.49
C ARG A 73 -6.90 -1.61 10.27
N ASN A 74 -7.58 -0.56 9.83
CA ASN A 74 -8.80 -0.07 10.47
C ASN A 74 -9.65 0.77 9.51
N ALA A 75 -10.88 1.08 9.91
CA ALA A 75 -11.80 1.88 9.10
C ALA A 75 -11.31 3.32 8.86
N GLN A 76 -10.46 3.87 9.74
CA GLN A 76 -9.91 5.22 9.56
C GLN A 76 -8.86 5.24 8.44
N ASP A 77 -8.05 4.18 8.32
CA ASP A 77 -7.10 4.03 7.22
C ASP A 77 -7.87 3.93 5.89
N VAL A 78 -8.97 3.14 5.85
CA VAL A 78 -9.88 3.08 4.69
C VAL A 78 -10.38 4.47 4.33
N ALA A 79 -10.90 5.22 5.31
CA ALA A 79 -11.43 6.56 5.09
C ALA A 79 -10.36 7.52 4.54
N THR A 80 -9.14 7.44 5.05
CA THR A 80 -8.02 8.25 4.57
C THR A 80 -7.70 7.95 3.11
N CYS A 81 -7.65 6.68 2.73
CA CYS A 81 -7.39 6.28 1.35
C CYS A 81 -8.53 6.68 0.42
N LEU A 82 -9.81 6.43 0.79
CA LEU A 82 -10.96 6.81 -0.04
C LEU A 82 -11.08 8.33 -0.20
N ASN A 83 -10.78 9.09 0.85
CA ASN A 83 -10.71 10.55 0.74
C ASN A 83 -9.65 11.01 -0.26
N GLY A 84 -8.54 10.26 -0.41
CA GLY A 84 -7.56 10.48 -1.47
C GLY A 84 -8.18 10.39 -2.87
N TYR A 85 -9.05 9.40 -3.13
CA TYR A 85 -9.78 9.27 -4.41
C TYR A 85 -10.74 10.44 -4.65
N ASP A 86 -11.34 11.00 -3.59
CA ASP A 86 -12.25 12.14 -3.68
C ASP A 86 -11.52 13.47 -3.95
N GLN A 87 -10.27 13.60 -3.50
CA GLN A 87 -9.54 14.88 -3.51
C GLN A 87 -8.44 14.94 -4.57
N THR A 88 -7.80 13.81 -4.91
CA THR A 88 -6.69 13.81 -5.86
C THR A 88 -7.20 13.97 -7.28
N ALA A 89 -6.88 15.11 -7.89
CA ALA A 89 -7.24 15.42 -9.26
C ALA A 89 -6.15 14.96 -10.25
N TYR A 90 -6.58 14.44 -11.39
CA TYR A 90 -5.71 14.11 -12.51
C TYR A 90 -6.40 14.43 -13.83
N PRO A 91 -5.74 15.15 -14.75
CA PRO A 91 -4.45 15.85 -14.60
C PRO A 91 -4.48 16.93 -13.51
N GLU A 92 -3.32 17.27 -12.96
CA GLU A 92 -3.20 18.33 -11.94
C GLU A 92 -3.81 19.65 -12.42
N GLY A 93 -4.53 20.33 -11.52
CA GLY A 93 -5.21 21.59 -11.82
C GLY A 93 -6.58 21.43 -12.51
N THR A 94 -7.05 20.21 -12.73
CA THR A 94 -8.40 19.93 -13.24
C THR A 94 -9.39 19.68 -12.09
N PRO A 95 -10.72 19.78 -12.33
CA PRO A 95 -11.72 19.42 -11.34
C PRO A 95 -11.99 17.90 -11.24
N TRP A 96 -11.24 17.07 -11.98
CA TRP A 96 -11.47 15.64 -12.10
C TRP A 96 -10.71 14.88 -11.04
N SER A 97 -11.31 14.66 -9.86
CA SER A 97 -10.84 13.64 -8.93
C SER A 97 -11.16 12.25 -9.46
N PHE A 98 -10.50 11.22 -8.92
CA PHE A 98 -10.77 9.84 -9.35
C PHE A 98 -12.25 9.49 -9.18
N THR A 99 -12.87 9.82 -8.04
CA THR A 99 -14.31 9.56 -7.82
C THR A 99 -15.17 10.32 -8.83
N ARG A 100 -14.90 11.61 -9.04
CA ARG A 100 -15.68 12.43 -9.97
C ARG A 100 -15.55 11.97 -11.43
N PHE A 101 -14.42 11.38 -11.79
CA PHE A 101 -14.22 10.86 -13.15
C PHE A 101 -15.19 9.73 -13.48
N TYR A 102 -15.42 8.82 -12.53
CA TYR A 102 -16.31 7.66 -12.76
C TYR A 102 -17.78 7.97 -12.49
N VAL A 103 -18.08 8.80 -11.51
CA VAL A 103 -19.46 9.11 -11.08
C VAL A 103 -19.67 10.62 -10.96
N PRO A 104 -19.59 11.37 -12.08
CA PRO A 104 -19.68 12.84 -12.04
C PRO A 104 -21.03 13.37 -11.54
N GLU A 105 -22.15 12.74 -11.90
CA GLU A 105 -23.48 13.20 -11.51
C GLU A 105 -23.72 13.00 -10.00
N ALA A 106 -23.35 11.83 -9.49
CA ALA A 106 -23.43 11.54 -8.06
C ALA A 106 -22.48 12.44 -7.25
N PHE A 107 -21.26 12.65 -7.76
CA PHE A 107 -20.28 13.51 -7.09
C PHE A 107 -20.75 14.96 -7.01
N ASP A 108 -21.29 15.51 -8.08
CA ASP A 108 -21.82 16.87 -8.13
C ASP A 108 -23.11 17.02 -7.29
N ALA A 109 -23.87 15.93 -7.10
CA ALA A 109 -24.97 15.85 -6.14
C ALA A 109 -24.52 15.65 -4.68
N GLY A 110 -23.22 15.57 -4.40
CA GLY A 110 -22.66 15.53 -3.05
C GLY A 110 -22.14 14.19 -2.57
N TYR A 111 -22.23 13.13 -3.39
CA TYR A 111 -21.62 11.83 -3.06
C TYR A 111 -20.10 11.95 -2.94
N ARG A 112 -19.54 11.26 -1.98
CA ARG A 112 -18.09 11.12 -1.77
C ARG A 112 -17.80 9.67 -1.41
N LEU A 113 -16.78 9.10 -2.05
CA LEU A 113 -16.39 7.70 -1.85
C LEU A 113 -16.03 7.42 -0.38
N VAL A 114 -15.47 8.41 0.32
CA VAL A 114 -15.15 8.31 1.75
C VAL A 114 -16.36 7.98 2.62
N SER A 115 -17.59 8.28 2.19
CA SER A 115 -18.81 7.93 2.93
C SER A 115 -18.97 6.42 3.08
N ASP A 116 -18.40 5.62 2.19
CA ASP A 116 -18.48 4.16 2.19
C ASP A 116 -17.37 3.48 3.01
N ALA A 117 -16.48 4.24 3.64
CA ALA A 117 -15.31 3.71 4.33
C ALA A 117 -15.67 2.63 5.37
N ARG A 118 -16.72 2.88 6.16
CA ARG A 118 -17.18 1.93 7.17
C ARG A 118 -17.74 0.65 6.54
N GLN A 119 -18.51 0.81 5.48
CA GLN A 119 -19.09 -0.32 4.73
C GLN A 119 -18.00 -1.18 4.12
N LEU A 120 -17.01 -0.58 3.48
CA LEU A 120 -15.89 -1.30 2.88
C LEU A 120 -15.06 -2.06 3.93
N TRP A 121 -14.74 -1.42 5.05
CA TRP A 121 -14.05 -2.07 6.16
C TRP A 121 -14.82 -3.30 6.66
N GLN A 122 -16.11 -3.16 6.95
CA GLN A 122 -16.97 -4.26 7.42
C GLN A 122 -17.07 -5.39 6.39
N THR A 123 -17.04 -5.06 5.10
CA THR A 123 -17.08 -6.06 4.03
C THR A 123 -15.79 -6.88 4.00
N PHE A 124 -14.62 -6.25 4.15
CA PHE A 124 -13.35 -6.97 4.27
C PHE A 124 -13.30 -7.82 5.55
N GLU A 125 -13.78 -7.29 6.66
CA GLU A 125 -13.87 -8.02 7.94
C GLU A 125 -14.74 -9.27 7.82
N ALA A 126 -15.91 -9.16 7.22
CA ALA A 126 -16.81 -10.28 6.95
C ALA A 126 -16.17 -11.33 6.03
N ALA A 127 -15.47 -10.88 4.96
CA ALA A 127 -14.76 -11.78 4.05
C ALA A 127 -13.61 -12.51 4.75
N HIS A 128 -12.84 -11.81 5.60
CA HIS A 128 -11.76 -12.38 6.41
C HIS A 128 -12.28 -13.50 7.34
N HIS A 129 -13.35 -13.22 8.09
CA HIS A 129 -13.98 -14.19 8.98
C HIS A 129 -14.56 -15.40 8.22
N LYS A 130 -15.28 -15.14 7.12
CA LYS A 130 -15.88 -16.19 6.31
C LYS A 130 -14.85 -17.15 5.71
N ALA A 131 -13.69 -16.63 5.34
CA ALA A 131 -12.58 -17.42 4.81
C ALA A 131 -11.72 -18.07 5.92
N SER A 132 -12.07 -17.89 7.20
CA SER A 132 -11.33 -18.42 8.35
C SER A 132 -9.83 -18.07 8.31
N LEU A 133 -9.50 -16.87 7.85
CA LEU A 133 -8.12 -16.42 7.79
C LEU A 133 -7.58 -16.16 9.20
N SER A 134 -6.33 -16.56 9.43
CA SER A 134 -5.66 -16.38 10.72
C SER A 134 -5.06 -14.97 10.86
N GLY A 135 -4.94 -14.52 12.12
CA GLY A 135 -4.34 -13.24 12.47
C GLY A 135 -5.32 -12.06 12.40
N SER A 136 -4.80 -10.87 12.64
CA SER A 136 -5.57 -9.62 12.54
C SER A 136 -5.85 -9.26 11.08
N LEU A 137 -6.97 -8.57 10.86
CA LEU A 137 -7.29 -8.05 9.54
C LEU A 137 -6.26 -6.96 9.17
N GLU A 138 -5.57 -7.21 8.09
CA GLU A 138 -4.74 -6.25 7.39
C GLU A 138 -4.97 -6.40 5.89
N ILE A 139 -5.38 -5.32 5.23
CA ILE A 139 -5.73 -5.33 3.81
C ILE A 139 -4.54 -4.81 3.02
N PRO A 140 -3.92 -5.63 2.13
CA PRO A 140 -2.88 -5.17 1.24
C PRO A 140 -3.39 -4.04 0.34
N MET A 141 -2.57 -3.01 0.11
CA MET A 141 -2.95 -1.86 -0.73
C MET A 141 -3.36 -2.26 -2.14
N GLU A 142 -2.75 -3.28 -2.71
CA GLU A 142 -3.14 -3.82 -4.03
C GLU A 142 -4.59 -4.33 -4.01
N SER A 143 -4.96 -5.13 -3.01
CA SER A 143 -6.33 -5.66 -2.88
C SER A 143 -7.33 -4.54 -2.63
N PHE A 144 -6.97 -3.56 -1.80
CA PHE A 144 -7.80 -2.39 -1.55
C PHE A 144 -8.03 -1.58 -2.82
N ALA A 145 -6.96 -1.20 -3.51
CA ALA A 145 -7.05 -0.41 -4.73
C ALA A 145 -7.87 -1.12 -5.82
N ARG A 146 -7.69 -2.44 -5.97
CA ARG A 146 -8.46 -3.25 -6.91
C ARG A 146 -9.94 -3.32 -6.55
N ALA A 147 -10.29 -3.42 -5.26
CA ALA A 147 -11.69 -3.38 -4.83
C ALA A 147 -12.34 -2.03 -5.16
N VAL A 148 -11.66 -0.93 -4.89
CA VAL A 148 -12.13 0.43 -5.21
C VAL A 148 -12.28 0.61 -6.73
N GLU A 149 -11.32 0.14 -7.51
CA GLU A 149 -11.35 0.20 -8.98
C GLU A 149 -12.57 -0.53 -9.53
N ILE A 150 -12.88 -1.74 -9.02
CA ILE A 150 -14.06 -2.51 -9.45
C ILE A 150 -15.34 -1.70 -9.17
N VAL A 151 -15.47 -1.17 -7.94
CA VAL A 151 -16.67 -0.40 -7.57
C VAL A 151 -16.81 0.84 -8.43
N LEU A 152 -15.76 1.60 -8.65
CA LEU A 152 -15.82 2.82 -9.47
C LEU A 152 -16.21 2.51 -10.91
N LYS A 153 -15.60 1.49 -11.53
CA LYS A 153 -15.92 1.08 -12.91
C LYS A 153 -17.35 0.58 -13.07
N GLU A 154 -17.84 -0.21 -12.11
CA GLU A 154 -19.22 -0.72 -12.19
C GLU A 154 -20.24 0.38 -11.85
N SER A 155 -19.89 1.36 -11.03
CA SER A 155 -20.72 2.52 -10.72
C SER A 155 -20.90 3.49 -11.89
N GLU A 156 -19.96 3.53 -12.84
CA GLU A 156 -20.02 4.42 -14.01
C GLU A 156 -21.33 4.29 -14.81
N ILE A 157 -21.81 3.05 -14.95
CA ILE A 157 -23.06 2.75 -15.71
C ILE A 157 -24.31 3.19 -14.95
N MET A 158 -24.20 3.33 -13.62
CA MET A 158 -25.31 3.64 -12.71
C MET A 158 -25.31 5.09 -12.26
N ASP A 159 -24.37 5.92 -12.78
CA ASP A 159 -24.19 7.29 -12.33
C ASP A 159 -25.46 8.13 -12.55
N ALA A 160 -25.94 8.71 -11.48
CA ALA A 160 -27.09 9.59 -11.46
C ALA A 160 -27.05 10.46 -10.19
N PRO A 161 -27.74 11.63 -10.17
CA PRO A 161 -27.86 12.41 -8.95
C PRO A 161 -28.45 11.59 -7.79
N GLY A 162 -27.72 11.49 -6.69
CA GLY A 162 -28.12 10.71 -5.51
C GLY A 162 -27.76 9.23 -5.55
N TYR A 163 -27.08 8.77 -6.60
CA TYR A 163 -26.52 7.41 -6.61
C TYR A 163 -25.45 7.24 -5.53
N CYS A 164 -25.45 6.07 -4.93
CA CYS A 164 -24.35 5.55 -4.09
C CYS A 164 -24.22 4.04 -4.28
N PRO A 165 -23.01 3.47 -4.26
CA PRO A 165 -22.80 2.04 -4.41
C PRO A 165 -23.54 1.24 -3.34
N GLU A 166 -24.27 0.22 -3.76
CA GLU A 166 -24.97 -0.67 -2.83
C GLU A 166 -23.98 -1.59 -2.09
N PRO A 167 -24.31 -2.05 -0.86
CA PRO A 167 -23.48 -2.99 -0.11
C PRO A 167 -23.13 -4.27 -0.87
N ALA A 168 -24.02 -4.71 -1.77
CA ALA A 168 -23.80 -5.88 -2.64
C ALA A 168 -22.63 -5.67 -3.61
N LEU A 169 -22.47 -4.45 -4.15
CA LEU A 169 -21.38 -4.10 -5.05
C LEU A 169 -20.03 -4.14 -4.32
N TRP A 170 -19.94 -3.60 -3.10
CA TRP A 170 -18.76 -3.70 -2.27
C TRP A 170 -18.41 -5.16 -1.93
N THR A 171 -19.43 -5.98 -1.65
CA THR A 171 -19.23 -7.42 -1.40
C THR A 171 -18.68 -8.12 -2.65
N HIS A 172 -19.23 -7.83 -3.83
CA HIS A 172 -18.71 -8.34 -5.10
C HIS A 172 -17.25 -7.94 -5.30
N ALA A 173 -16.93 -6.66 -5.15
CA ALA A 173 -15.58 -6.13 -5.32
C ALA A 173 -14.55 -6.78 -4.39
N VAL A 174 -14.87 -6.93 -3.12
CA VAL A 174 -13.99 -7.58 -2.13
C VAL A 174 -13.74 -9.05 -2.45
N HIS A 175 -14.74 -9.77 -2.99
CA HIS A 175 -14.54 -11.15 -3.43
C HIS A 175 -13.63 -11.28 -4.67
N HIS A 176 -13.58 -10.26 -5.53
CA HIS A 176 -12.83 -10.28 -6.79
C HIS A 176 -11.49 -9.51 -6.75
N CYS A 177 -11.19 -8.79 -5.66
CA CYS A 177 -9.94 -8.01 -5.52
C CYS A 177 -8.69 -8.84 -5.25
N GLY A 178 -8.81 -10.16 -5.06
CA GLY A 178 -7.67 -11.04 -4.78
C GLY A 178 -7.24 -11.12 -3.32
N TYR A 179 -7.95 -10.47 -2.40
CA TYR A 179 -7.62 -10.42 -0.97
C TYR A 179 -7.51 -11.82 -0.33
N ILE A 180 -8.52 -12.65 -0.51
CA ILE A 180 -8.57 -13.99 0.09
C ILE A 180 -7.44 -14.88 -0.47
N GLN A 181 -7.20 -14.81 -1.78
CA GLN A 181 -6.18 -15.59 -2.46
C GLN A 181 -4.76 -15.21 -1.99
N SER A 182 -4.47 -13.92 -1.85
CA SER A 182 -3.17 -13.44 -1.38
C SER A 182 -2.88 -13.91 0.05
N ARG A 183 -3.87 -13.85 0.95
CA ARG A 183 -3.71 -14.28 2.35
C ARG A 183 -3.52 -15.79 2.49
N HIS A 184 -4.18 -16.61 1.65
CA HIS A 184 -3.93 -18.06 1.62
C HIS A 184 -2.54 -18.41 1.09
N ALA A 185 -2.00 -17.66 0.14
CA ALA A 185 -0.64 -17.87 -0.37
C ALA A 185 0.41 -17.59 0.72
N THR A 186 0.27 -16.49 1.45
CA THR A 186 1.17 -16.11 2.55
C THR A 186 1.11 -17.13 3.71
N GLY A 187 -0.09 -17.60 4.08
CA GLY A 187 -0.26 -18.61 5.13
C GLY A 187 0.35 -19.98 4.81
N ARG A 188 0.46 -20.36 3.53
CA ARG A 188 1.13 -21.59 3.13
C ARG A 188 2.66 -21.51 3.24
N VAL A 189 3.25 -20.36 2.99
CA VAL A 189 4.70 -20.15 3.11
C VAL A 189 5.14 -20.25 4.57
N LEU A 190 4.37 -19.68 5.50
CA LEU A 190 4.68 -19.71 6.94
C LEU A 190 4.47 -21.10 7.57
N ALA A 191 3.65 -21.98 6.97
CA ALA A 191 3.39 -23.33 7.48
C ALA A 191 4.44 -24.37 7.00
N THR A 192 5.31 -23.99 6.07
CA THR A 192 6.36 -24.85 5.48
C THR A 192 7.78 -24.44 5.87
N ALA A 193 7.95 -23.41 6.66
CA ALA A 193 9.23 -22.94 7.24
C ALA A 193 9.31 -23.28 8.73
#